data_c3bc25a05c89e53bd9027791cfdd15ee
#
_entry.id   c3bc25a05c89e53bd9027791cfdd15ee
#
_cell.length_a   1.000
_cell.length_b   1.000
_cell.length_c   1.000
_cell.angle_alpha   90.00
_cell.angle_beta   90.00
_cell.angle_gamma   90.00
#
_symmetry.space_group_name_H-M   'P 1'
#
loop_
_entity.id
_entity.type
_entity.pdbx_description
1 polymer ?
#
loop_
_entity_poly.entity_id
_entity_poly.type
_entity_poly.pdbx_seq_one_letter_code
_entity_poly.pdbx_strand_id
1 'polypeptide(L)'
;LDSYPTLKKDLQVIASNNPFNSLINSDMDRFFRLFFDLNKEYRSNFFNKILNQELVNKIAQSKNFERFLRYVIYDKSLVNLQKSLLTIENNPQMNSENLFSLGINAVNNNNLNIALNFFNEANQKSYLRTYKDKSLFWIYLLTQNQLYLEELALSWDNNIYSLYAKELLNLQIDNIEYSIPLKNTKSSFNIL
;
A
#
# COMPACT_ATOMS: atom_id res chain seq x y z
N LEU A 1 -12.91 30.86 20.19
CA LEU A 1 -13.18 29.48 19.76
C LEU A 1 -14.67 29.23 19.50
N ASP A 2 -15.56 29.99 20.07
CA ASP A 2 -17.02 29.79 19.87
C ASP A 2 -17.47 30.13 18.44
N SER A 3 -16.71 30.94 17.71
CA SER A 3 -16.90 31.20 16.28
C SER A 3 -16.47 30.01 15.37
N TYR A 4 -15.78 28.99 15.93
CA TYR A 4 -15.27 27.85 15.20
C TYR A 4 -15.60 26.54 15.95
N PRO A 5 -16.87 26.10 15.93
CA PRO A 5 -17.33 24.98 16.75
C PRO A 5 -16.64 23.63 16.43
N THR A 6 -16.28 23.43 15.17
CA THR A 6 -15.55 22.22 14.76
C THR A 6 -14.15 22.19 15.36
N LEU A 7 -13.41 23.29 15.25
CA LEU A 7 -12.07 23.41 15.83
C LEU A 7 -12.09 23.24 17.36
N LYS A 8 -13.08 23.85 18.04
CA LYS A 8 -13.26 23.69 19.49
C LYS A 8 -13.42 22.22 19.88
N LYS A 9 -14.27 21.49 19.15
CA LYS A 9 -14.49 20.06 19.37
C LYS A 9 -13.22 19.23 19.08
N ASP A 10 -12.47 19.57 18.04
CA ASP A 10 -11.21 18.88 17.71
C ASP A 10 -10.17 19.05 18.82
N LEU A 11 -10.00 20.29 19.30
CA LEU A 11 -9.09 20.58 20.41
C LEU A 11 -9.48 19.85 21.70
N GLN A 12 -10.77 19.77 22.01
CA GLN A 12 -11.28 19.02 23.16
C GLN A 12 -10.93 17.53 23.08
N VAL A 13 -11.07 16.93 21.89
CA VAL A 13 -10.71 15.53 21.67
C VAL A 13 -9.20 15.34 21.78
N ILE A 14 -8.40 16.17 21.13
CA ILE A 14 -6.93 16.09 21.17
C ILE A 14 -6.40 16.26 22.59
N ALA A 15 -7.00 17.15 23.40
CA ALA A 15 -6.64 17.38 24.77
C ALA A 15 -7.16 16.29 25.74
N SER A 16 -7.98 15.35 25.29
CA SER A 16 -8.50 14.27 26.15
C SER A 16 -7.44 13.19 26.44
N ASN A 17 -7.63 12.46 27.53
CA ASN A 17 -6.71 11.38 27.91
C ASN A 17 -6.76 10.18 26.94
N ASN A 18 -7.81 10.04 26.14
CA ASN A 18 -7.97 8.92 25.20
C ASN A 18 -8.66 9.37 23.90
N PRO A 19 -7.98 10.20 23.08
CA PRO A 19 -8.56 10.76 21.87
C PRO A 19 -8.92 9.68 20.85
N PHE A 20 -8.19 8.58 20.79
CA PHE A 20 -8.43 7.48 19.88
C PHE A 20 -9.83 6.86 20.11
N ASN A 21 -10.14 6.42 21.32
CA ASN A 21 -11.42 5.78 21.63
C ASN A 21 -12.61 6.72 21.49
N SER A 22 -12.41 8.01 21.78
CA SER A 22 -13.44 9.04 21.63
C SER A 22 -13.85 9.24 20.15
N LEU A 23 -12.92 9.02 19.21
CA LEU A 23 -13.15 9.25 17.79
C LEU A 23 -13.60 7.99 17.05
N ILE A 24 -12.90 6.89 17.22
CA ILE A 24 -13.07 5.70 16.37
C ILE A 24 -14.45 5.05 16.51
N ASN A 25 -15.07 5.18 17.68
CA ASN A 25 -16.40 4.64 17.94
C ASN A 25 -17.54 5.61 17.60
N SER A 26 -17.27 6.92 17.55
CA SER A 26 -18.30 7.95 17.40
C SER A 26 -18.32 8.60 16.03
N ASP A 27 -17.16 8.89 15.44
CA ASP A 27 -17.04 9.65 14.19
C ASP A 27 -15.79 9.23 13.41
N MET A 28 -15.96 8.25 12.52
CA MET A 28 -14.87 7.68 11.73
C MET A 28 -14.27 8.69 10.73
N ASP A 29 -15.06 9.55 10.13
CA ASP A 29 -14.53 10.58 9.21
C ASP A 29 -13.66 11.60 9.95
N ARG A 30 -14.08 11.97 11.14
CA ARG A 30 -13.31 12.87 12.01
C ARG A 30 -12.04 12.17 12.54
N PHE A 31 -12.11 10.87 12.86
CA PHE A 31 -10.94 10.06 13.20
C PHE A 31 -9.89 10.15 12.10
N PHE A 32 -10.25 9.87 10.84
CA PHE A 32 -9.31 9.93 9.73
C PHE A 32 -8.75 11.32 9.50
N ARG A 33 -9.60 12.36 9.54
CA ARG A 33 -9.14 13.74 9.37
C ARG A 33 -8.07 14.07 10.40
N LEU A 34 -8.35 13.88 11.69
CA LEU A 34 -7.40 14.16 12.75
C LEU A 34 -6.16 13.29 12.68
N PHE A 35 -6.31 12.00 12.36
CA PHE A 35 -5.18 11.09 12.15
C PHE A 35 -4.21 11.59 11.08
N PHE A 36 -4.72 12.16 9.98
CA PHE A 36 -3.89 12.67 8.90
C PHE A 36 -3.27 14.04 9.19
N ASP A 37 -3.97 14.89 9.93
CA ASP A 37 -3.55 16.27 10.19
C ASP A 37 -2.59 16.39 11.37
N LEU A 38 -2.61 15.42 12.29
CA LEU A 38 -1.74 15.40 13.47
C LEU A 38 -0.30 15.02 13.10
N ASN A 39 0.66 15.54 13.86
CA ASN A 39 2.06 15.20 13.69
C ASN A 39 2.36 13.73 14.05
N LYS A 40 3.53 13.27 13.63
CA LYS A 40 3.96 11.88 13.81
C LYS A 40 4.05 11.49 15.30
N GLU A 41 4.61 12.35 16.13
CA GLU A 41 4.79 12.08 17.56
C GLU A 41 3.44 11.90 18.27
N TYR A 42 2.47 12.77 17.99
CA TYR A 42 1.14 12.66 18.57
C TYR A 42 0.42 11.37 18.09
N ARG A 43 0.53 11.03 16.79
CA ARG A 43 -0.03 9.76 16.29
C ARG A 43 0.56 8.56 17.00
N SER A 44 1.89 8.53 17.16
CA SER A 44 2.58 7.44 17.85
C SER A 44 2.12 7.28 19.30
N ASN A 45 1.96 8.38 20.02
CA ASN A 45 1.61 8.35 21.42
C ASN A 45 0.14 8.00 21.69
N PHE A 46 -0.77 8.52 20.86
CA PHE A 46 -2.19 8.48 21.15
C PHE A 46 -3.00 7.61 20.20
N PHE A 47 -2.53 7.38 18.97
CA PHE A 47 -3.26 6.62 17.95
C PHE A 47 -2.66 5.23 17.69
N ASN A 48 -1.45 4.93 18.14
CA ASN A 48 -0.82 3.62 17.95
C ASN A 48 -1.36 2.59 18.94
N LYS A 49 -2.55 2.06 18.68
CA LYS A 49 -3.26 1.10 19.52
C LYS A 49 -3.43 -0.24 18.81
N ILE A 50 -3.51 -1.32 19.60
CA ILE A 50 -3.99 -2.61 19.09
C ILE A 50 -5.50 -2.51 18.92
N LEU A 51 -5.98 -2.83 17.72
CA LEU A 51 -7.40 -2.82 17.37
C LEU A 51 -7.97 -4.22 17.41
N ASN A 52 -9.24 -4.33 17.82
CA ASN A 52 -9.97 -5.57 17.64
C ASN A 52 -10.41 -5.75 16.16
N GLN A 53 -10.81 -6.96 15.81
CA GLN A 53 -11.20 -7.35 14.46
C GLN A 53 -12.32 -6.47 13.87
N GLU A 54 -13.32 -6.16 14.69
CA GLU A 54 -14.46 -5.34 14.25
C GLU A 54 -14.02 -3.93 13.81
N LEU A 55 -13.15 -3.28 14.60
CA LEU A 55 -12.61 -1.96 14.26
C LEU A 55 -11.71 -2.00 13.03
N VAL A 56 -10.89 -3.04 12.91
CA VAL A 56 -10.04 -3.23 11.72
C VAL A 56 -10.89 -3.37 10.46
N ASN A 57 -11.94 -4.18 10.50
CA ASN A 57 -12.86 -4.36 9.37
C ASN A 57 -13.63 -3.07 9.05
N LYS A 58 -14.07 -2.32 10.07
CA LYS A 58 -14.72 -1.02 9.89
C LYS A 58 -13.80 0.02 9.22
N ILE A 59 -12.53 0.06 9.62
CA ILE A 59 -11.50 0.90 9.00
C ILE A 59 -11.28 0.48 7.54
N ALA A 60 -11.17 -0.83 7.28
CA ALA A 60 -10.92 -1.38 5.95
C ALA A 60 -12.06 -1.10 4.94
N GLN A 61 -13.29 -0.90 5.41
CA GLN A 61 -14.45 -0.53 4.60
C GLN A 61 -14.54 0.98 4.31
N SER A 62 -13.71 1.80 4.95
CA SER A 62 -13.75 3.25 4.76
C SER A 62 -13.11 3.67 3.43
N LYS A 63 -13.70 4.70 2.79
CA LYS A 63 -13.08 5.40 1.64
C LYS A 63 -11.67 5.96 1.93
N ASN A 64 -11.33 6.16 3.20
CA ASN A 64 -10.05 6.68 3.64
C ASN A 64 -9.00 5.58 3.89
N PHE A 65 -9.39 4.30 3.71
CA PHE A 65 -8.53 3.16 4.05
C PHE A 65 -7.19 3.16 3.32
N GLU A 66 -7.19 3.38 2.01
CA GLU A 66 -5.95 3.40 1.23
C GLU A 66 -4.94 4.44 1.75
N ARG A 67 -5.42 5.66 2.04
CA ARG A 67 -4.57 6.72 2.61
C ARG A 67 -4.09 6.34 4.00
N PHE A 68 -4.95 5.79 4.83
CA PHE A 68 -4.61 5.32 6.18
C PHE A 68 -3.56 4.21 6.14
N LEU A 69 -3.75 3.22 5.27
CA LEU A 69 -2.84 2.11 5.07
C LEU A 69 -1.43 2.60 4.72
N ARG A 70 -1.31 3.54 3.79
CA ARG A 70 -0.02 4.16 3.44
C ARG A 70 0.64 4.83 4.64
N TYR A 71 -0.09 5.61 5.43
CA TYR A 71 0.46 6.23 6.65
C TYR A 71 0.95 5.18 7.63
N VAL A 72 0.17 4.15 7.89
CA VAL A 72 0.49 3.12 8.89
C VAL A 72 1.70 2.29 8.48
N ILE A 73 1.78 1.87 7.21
CA ILE A 73 2.88 0.98 6.75
C ILE A 73 4.23 1.70 6.71
N TYR A 74 4.24 2.97 6.28
CA TYR A 74 5.49 3.72 6.15
C TYR A 74 5.95 4.38 7.45
N ASP A 75 5.10 4.48 8.46
CA ASP A 75 5.48 5.03 9.76
C ASP A 75 5.85 3.92 10.76
N LYS A 76 7.16 3.68 10.90
CA LYS A 76 7.71 2.67 11.81
C LYS A 76 7.32 2.85 13.28
N SER A 77 6.79 4.00 13.67
CA SER A 77 6.31 4.23 15.04
C SER A 77 4.91 3.67 15.30
N LEU A 78 4.17 3.25 14.26
CA LEU A 78 2.80 2.78 14.35
C LEU A 78 2.69 1.24 14.40
N VAL A 79 3.60 0.59 15.14
CA VAL A 79 3.74 -0.88 15.19
C VAL A 79 2.45 -1.59 15.61
N ASN A 80 1.70 -1.03 16.56
CA ASN A 80 0.46 -1.65 17.04
C ASN A 80 -0.65 -1.62 15.97
N LEU A 81 -0.75 -0.53 15.22
CA LEU A 81 -1.66 -0.46 14.08
C LEU A 81 -1.22 -1.42 12.97
N GLN A 82 0.09 -1.49 12.67
CA GLN A 82 0.62 -2.45 11.69
C GLN A 82 0.26 -3.89 12.04
N LYS A 83 0.44 -4.28 13.31
CA LYS A 83 0.05 -5.61 13.80
C LYS A 83 -1.45 -5.85 13.70
N SER A 84 -2.27 -4.84 14.01
CA SER A 84 -3.72 -4.94 13.88
C SER A 84 -4.16 -5.19 12.44
N LEU A 85 -3.49 -4.59 11.47
CA LEU A 85 -3.79 -4.80 10.04
C LEU A 85 -3.52 -6.23 9.56
N LEU A 86 -2.76 -7.05 10.29
CA LEU A 86 -2.57 -8.47 9.96
C LEU A 86 -3.84 -9.30 10.16
N THR A 87 -4.80 -8.80 10.91
CA THR A 87 -6.07 -9.47 11.17
C THR A 87 -7.18 -9.11 10.18
N ILE A 88 -6.86 -8.31 9.16
CA ILE A 88 -7.84 -7.97 8.12
C ILE A 88 -8.30 -9.24 7.41
N GLU A 89 -9.60 -9.46 7.43
CA GLU A 89 -10.23 -10.51 6.65
C GLU A 89 -10.33 -10.12 5.18
N ASN A 90 -10.37 -11.14 4.32
CA ASN A 90 -10.53 -10.92 2.89
C ASN A 90 -11.77 -10.09 2.59
N ASN A 91 -11.56 -8.88 2.08
CA ASN A 91 -12.63 -7.98 1.67
C ASN A 91 -12.70 -7.95 0.14
N PRO A 92 -13.80 -8.45 -0.48
CA PRO A 92 -13.97 -8.44 -1.93
C PRO A 92 -13.82 -7.06 -2.58
N GLN A 93 -14.11 -5.99 -1.84
CA GLN A 93 -14.00 -4.60 -2.32
C GLN A 93 -12.58 -4.04 -2.29
N MET A 94 -11.63 -4.76 -1.66
CA MET A 94 -10.25 -4.31 -1.57
C MET A 94 -9.55 -4.42 -2.92
N ASN A 95 -8.93 -3.35 -3.38
CA ASN A 95 -8.19 -3.33 -4.63
C ASN A 95 -6.82 -4.02 -4.50
N SER A 96 -6.18 -4.33 -5.63
CA SER A 96 -4.89 -5.03 -5.67
C SER A 96 -3.75 -4.26 -4.99
N GLU A 97 -3.77 -2.92 -5.03
CA GLU A 97 -2.72 -2.10 -4.40
C GLU A 97 -2.80 -2.13 -2.88
N ASN A 98 -4.01 -2.09 -2.32
CA ASN A 98 -4.22 -2.23 -0.88
C ASN A 98 -3.80 -3.62 -0.40
N LEU A 99 -4.18 -4.68 -1.13
CA LEU A 99 -3.76 -6.05 -0.83
C LEU A 99 -2.24 -6.21 -0.90
N PHE A 100 -1.61 -5.67 -1.93
CA PHE A 100 -0.15 -5.67 -2.03
C PHE A 100 0.50 -4.95 -0.84
N SER A 101 -0.02 -3.81 -0.44
CA SER A 101 0.47 -3.04 0.71
C SER A 101 0.31 -3.81 2.02
N LEU A 102 -0.80 -4.53 2.21
CA LEU A 102 -1.01 -5.43 3.35
C LEU A 102 0.00 -6.60 3.32
N GLY A 103 0.31 -7.13 2.15
CA GLY A 103 1.38 -8.13 1.99
C GLY A 103 2.74 -7.61 2.47
N ILE A 104 3.11 -6.40 2.08
CA ILE A 104 4.34 -5.74 2.56
C ILE A 104 4.30 -5.54 4.08
N ASN A 105 3.15 -5.11 4.64
CA ASN A 105 2.99 -5.00 6.08
C ASN A 105 3.20 -6.33 6.79
N ALA A 106 2.69 -7.42 6.23
CA ALA A 106 2.85 -8.77 6.79
C ALA A 106 4.32 -9.23 6.73
N VAL A 107 5.05 -8.96 5.64
CA VAL A 107 6.51 -9.21 5.56
C VAL A 107 7.25 -8.44 6.65
N ASN A 108 6.97 -7.14 6.80
CA ASN A 108 7.62 -6.30 7.81
C ASN A 108 7.37 -6.78 9.25
N ASN A 109 6.29 -7.51 9.48
CA ASN A 109 5.94 -8.12 10.77
C ASN A 109 6.31 -9.61 10.85
N ASN A 110 7.15 -10.13 9.94
CA ASN A 110 7.60 -11.52 9.88
C ASN A 110 6.46 -12.55 9.77
N ASN A 111 5.33 -12.17 9.19
CA ASN A 111 4.18 -13.06 9.00
C ASN A 111 4.05 -13.46 7.53
N LEU A 112 4.96 -14.36 7.10
CA LEU A 112 5.13 -14.71 5.69
C LEU A 112 3.93 -15.44 5.08
N ASN A 113 3.21 -16.24 5.87
CA ASN A 113 2.00 -16.93 5.40
C ASN A 113 0.88 -15.93 5.05
N ILE A 114 0.65 -14.94 5.91
CA ILE A 114 -0.31 -13.86 5.66
C ILE A 114 0.14 -13.01 4.46
N ALA A 115 1.43 -12.72 4.36
CA ALA A 115 1.99 -11.99 3.23
C ALA A 115 1.73 -12.72 1.90
N LEU A 116 1.97 -14.02 1.86
CA LEU A 116 1.74 -14.84 0.68
C LEU A 116 0.26 -14.83 0.24
N ASN A 117 -0.66 -14.92 1.19
CA ASN A 117 -2.10 -14.84 0.90
C ASN A 117 -2.44 -13.49 0.27
N PHE A 118 -2.00 -12.37 0.86
CA PHE A 118 -2.26 -11.04 0.31
C PHE A 118 -1.64 -10.81 -1.07
N PHE A 119 -0.42 -11.30 -1.31
CA PHE A 119 0.21 -11.18 -2.64
C PHE A 119 -0.51 -12.02 -3.70
N ASN A 120 -0.99 -13.22 -3.36
CA ASN A 120 -1.79 -14.04 -4.26
C ASN A 120 -3.10 -13.33 -4.64
N GLU A 121 -3.81 -12.77 -3.67
CA GLU A 121 -5.03 -12.02 -3.94
C GLU A 121 -4.76 -10.74 -4.74
N ALA A 122 -3.67 -10.03 -4.42
CA ALA A 122 -3.25 -8.84 -5.18
C ALA A 122 -2.97 -9.20 -6.64
N ASN A 123 -2.29 -10.31 -6.90
CA ASN A 123 -2.03 -10.81 -8.25
C ASN A 123 -3.35 -11.10 -8.99
N GLN A 124 -4.26 -11.86 -8.38
CA GLN A 124 -5.55 -12.22 -8.98
C GLN A 124 -6.41 -11.00 -9.32
N LYS A 125 -6.42 -9.97 -8.48
CA LYS A 125 -7.22 -8.75 -8.66
C LYS A 125 -6.55 -7.69 -9.54
N SER A 126 -5.30 -7.87 -9.90
CA SER A 126 -4.59 -6.89 -10.73
C SER A 126 -5.02 -6.96 -12.19
N TYR A 127 -5.37 -5.82 -12.79
CA TYR A 127 -5.64 -5.69 -14.22
C TYR A 127 -4.40 -5.33 -15.02
N LEU A 128 -3.49 -4.53 -14.44
CA LEU A 128 -2.27 -4.11 -15.10
C LEU A 128 -1.17 -5.17 -14.92
N ARG A 129 -0.49 -5.48 -16.02
CA ARG A 129 0.56 -6.52 -16.05
C ARG A 129 1.68 -6.21 -15.06
N THR A 130 2.16 -4.98 -14.99
CA THR A 130 3.21 -4.56 -14.05
C THR A 130 2.83 -4.85 -12.58
N TYR A 131 1.56 -4.67 -12.20
CA TYR A 131 1.12 -4.97 -10.83
C TYR A 131 1.00 -6.47 -10.56
N LYS A 132 0.63 -7.26 -11.59
CA LYS A 132 0.69 -8.73 -11.50
C LYS A 132 2.12 -9.20 -11.31
N ASP A 133 3.03 -8.72 -12.15
CA ASP A 133 4.44 -9.08 -12.09
C ASP A 133 5.06 -8.69 -10.75
N LYS A 134 4.72 -7.52 -10.21
CA LYS A 134 5.14 -7.08 -8.89
C LYS A 134 4.70 -8.07 -7.79
N SER A 135 3.44 -8.49 -7.81
CA SER A 135 2.91 -9.43 -6.82
C SER A 135 3.55 -10.82 -6.98
N LEU A 136 3.67 -11.29 -8.22
CA LEU A 136 4.29 -12.57 -8.56
C LEU A 136 5.76 -12.63 -8.13
N PHE A 137 6.49 -11.52 -8.29
CA PHE A 137 7.86 -11.39 -7.82
C PHE A 137 7.97 -11.59 -6.30
N TRP A 138 7.09 -10.99 -5.51
CA TRP A 138 7.06 -11.19 -4.07
C TRP A 138 6.67 -12.61 -3.66
N ILE A 139 5.74 -13.25 -4.41
CA ILE A 139 5.41 -14.66 -4.22
C ILE A 139 6.64 -15.54 -4.46
N TYR A 140 7.38 -15.27 -5.56
CA TYR A 140 8.64 -15.94 -5.81
C TYR A 140 9.65 -15.75 -4.68
N LEU A 141 9.86 -14.53 -4.21
CA LEU A 141 10.80 -14.26 -3.11
C LEU A 141 10.46 -15.02 -1.83
N LEU A 142 9.17 -15.18 -1.53
CA LEU A 142 8.70 -15.87 -0.32
C LEU A 142 8.75 -17.40 -0.46
N THR A 143 8.48 -17.92 -1.64
CA THR A 143 8.36 -19.38 -1.87
C THR A 143 9.60 -20.01 -2.44
N GLN A 144 10.45 -19.24 -3.10
CA GLN A 144 11.61 -19.71 -3.91
C GLN A 144 11.20 -20.73 -4.97
N ASN A 145 9.92 -20.74 -5.39
CA ASN A 145 9.43 -21.66 -6.40
C ASN A 145 9.72 -21.10 -7.80
N GLN A 146 10.53 -21.85 -8.55
CA GLN A 146 11.01 -21.48 -9.88
C GLN A 146 9.88 -21.24 -10.89
N LEU A 147 8.73 -21.90 -10.74
CA LEU A 147 7.58 -21.71 -11.63
C LEU A 147 7.12 -20.24 -11.68
N TYR A 148 7.15 -19.52 -10.54
CA TYR A 148 6.81 -18.09 -10.51
C TYR A 148 7.85 -17.22 -11.21
N LEU A 149 9.12 -17.62 -11.15
CA LEU A 149 10.19 -16.92 -11.86
C LEU A 149 10.06 -17.12 -13.38
N GLU A 150 9.74 -18.33 -13.81
CA GLU A 150 9.48 -18.65 -15.23
C GLU A 150 8.26 -17.89 -15.75
N GLU A 151 7.18 -17.82 -14.97
CA GLU A 151 5.98 -17.01 -15.32
C GLU A 151 6.30 -15.53 -15.45
N LEU A 152 7.13 -14.98 -14.56
CA LEU A 152 7.62 -13.60 -14.65
C LEU A 152 8.43 -13.36 -15.93
N ALA A 153 9.32 -14.29 -16.28
CA ALA A 153 10.16 -14.18 -17.47
C ALA A 153 9.35 -14.17 -18.77
N LEU A 154 8.17 -14.85 -18.76
CA LEU A 154 7.24 -14.86 -19.89
C LEU A 154 6.37 -13.57 -19.98
N SER A 155 6.54 -12.62 -19.07
CA SER A 155 5.81 -11.34 -19.16
C SER A 155 6.17 -10.60 -20.43
N TRP A 156 5.15 -10.13 -21.13
CA TRP A 156 5.32 -9.27 -22.32
C TRP A 156 5.71 -7.83 -21.94
N ASP A 157 5.50 -7.44 -20.70
CA ASP A 157 5.85 -6.13 -20.17
C ASP A 157 7.29 -6.15 -19.64
N ASN A 158 8.19 -5.40 -20.27
CA ASN A 158 9.58 -5.29 -19.86
C ASN A 158 9.73 -4.34 -18.65
N ASN A 159 9.19 -4.75 -17.53
CA ASN A 159 9.35 -4.06 -16.26
C ASN A 159 10.49 -4.67 -15.42
N ILE A 160 10.85 -4.01 -14.33
CA ILE A 160 11.97 -4.43 -13.47
C ILE A 160 11.84 -5.89 -12.98
N TYR A 161 10.63 -6.38 -12.77
CA TYR A 161 10.37 -7.74 -12.24
C TYR A 161 10.59 -8.80 -13.33
N SER A 162 10.07 -8.56 -14.53
CA SER A 162 10.26 -9.47 -15.66
C SER A 162 11.70 -9.49 -16.15
N LEU A 163 12.37 -8.34 -16.16
CA LEU A 163 13.80 -8.23 -16.51
C LEU A 163 14.67 -8.98 -15.50
N TYR A 164 14.41 -8.84 -14.22
CA TYR A 164 15.09 -9.58 -13.17
C TYR A 164 14.94 -11.11 -13.35
N ALA A 165 13.72 -11.56 -13.66
CA ALA A 165 13.48 -12.99 -13.89
C ALA A 165 14.22 -13.50 -15.13
N LYS A 166 14.22 -12.76 -16.23
CA LYS A 166 14.98 -13.10 -17.44
C LYS A 166 16.48 -13.20 -17.16
N GLU A 167 17.03 -12.27 -16.41
CA GLU A 167 18.43 -12.27 -16.01
C GLU A 167 18.79 -13.51 -15.18
N LEU A 168 18.00 -13.84 -14.15
CA LEU A 168 18.25 -15.02 -13.31
C LEU A 168 18.15 -16.35 -14.09
N LEU A 169 17.30 -16.39 -15.11
CA LEU A 169 17.14 -17.57 -15.97
C LEU A 169 18.10 -17.58 -17.16
N ASN A 170 19.00 -16.59 -17.27
CA ASN A 170 19.92 -16.41 -18.41
C ASN A 170 19.18 -16.35 -19.77
N LEU A 171 18.00 -15.76 -19.78
CA LEU A 171 17.22 -15.56 -21.01
C LEU A 171 17.61 -14.26 -21.71
N GLN A 172 17.55 -14.26 -23.02
CA GLN A 172 17.79 -13.05 -23.81
C GLN A 172 16.67 -12.04 -23.56
N ILE A 173 17.07 -10.78 -23.37
CA ILE A 173 16.12 -9.66 -23.24
C ILE A 173 15.87 -9.10 -24.64
N ASP A 174 14.75 -9.49 -25.22
CA ASP A 174 14.30 -8.98 -26.52
C ASP A 174 13.50 -7.68 -26.34
N ASN A 175 13.39 -6.89 -27.39
CA ASN A 175 12.60 -5.66 -27.44
C ASN A 175 13.11 -4.49 -26.56
N ILE A 176 14.41 -4.40 -26.30
CA ILE A 176 15.01 -3.20 -25.75
C ILE A 176 15.76 -2.47 -26.86
N GLU A 177 15.29 -1.28 -27.25
CA GLU A 177 16.05 -0.39 -28.11
C GLU A 177 17.12 0.33 -27.29
N TYR A 178 18.39 -0.02 -27.53
CA TYR A 178 19.56 0.60 -26.88
C TYR A 178 19.93 1.95 -27.48
N SER A 179 19.31 2.34 -28.61
CA SER A 179 19.53 3.63 -29.26
C SER A 179 18.23 4.19 -29.83
N ILE A 180 17.98 5.45 -29.56
CA ILE A 180 16.90 6.20 -30.20
C ILE A 180 17.52 6.92 -31.41
N PRO A 181 17.20 6.54 -32.67
CA PRO A 181 17.66 7.29 -33.81
C PRO A 181 17.00 8.66 -33.79
N LEU A 182 17.74 9.70 -33.43
CA LEU A 182 17.29 11.08 -33.56
C LEU A 182 17.20 11.42 -35.04
N LYS A 183 15.99 11.41 -35.61
CA LYS A 183 15.73 12.03 -36.91
C LYS A 183 15.92 13.54 -36.76
N ASN A 184 16.92 14.09 -37.42
CA ASN A 184 17.05 15.53 -37.60
C ASN A 184 15.88 16.02 -38.43
N THR A 185 14.74 16.27 -37.84
CA THR A 185 13.65 17.04 -38.46
C THR A 185 14.05 18.51 -38.34
N LYS A 186 14.49 19.10 -39.44
CA LYS A 186 14.57 20.56 -39.56
C LYS A 186 13.16 21.09 -39.29
N SER A 187 12.94 21.63 -38.09
CA SER A 187 11.69 22.32 -37.76
C SER A 187 11.64 23.58 -38.59
N SER A 188 10.76 23.64 -39.57
CA SER A 188 10.40 24.89 -40.26
C SER A 188 9.44 25.69 -39.36
N PHE A 189 9.92 26.16 -38.24
CA PHE A 189 9.22 27.21 -37.50
C PHE A 189 9.56 28.55 -38.19
N ASN A 190 8.66 29.04 -39.04
CA ASN A 190 8.65 30.44 -39.44
C ASN A 190 8.06 31.24 -38.29
N ILE A 191 8.91 31.99 -37.61
CA ILE A 191 8.48 33.04 -36.70
C ILE A 191 8.02 34.20 -37.58
N LEU A 192 6.71 34.44 -37.65
CA LEU A 192 6.11 35.68 -38.17
C LEU A 192 6.15 36.74 -37.09
#